data_a9e88b4ff69009183d7d19843ac6450a
#
_entry.id   a9e88b4ff69009183d7d19843ac6450a
#
_cell.length_a   1.000
_cell.length_b   1.000
_cell.length_c   1.000
_cell.angle_alpha   90.00
_cell.angle_beta   90.00
_cell.angle_gamma   90.00
#
_symmetry.space_group_name_H-M   'P 1'
#
loop_
_entity.id
_entity.type
_entity.pdbx_description
1 polymer ?
#
loop_
_entity_poly.entity_id
_entity_poly.type
_entity_poly.pdbx_seq_one_letter_code
_entity_poly.pdbx_strand_id
1 'polypeptide(L)'
;MRTIDLDASQWRNVSDLYESILPAIGAPEWHGDSINALIDSMIWGGINQIHPPYRIRIMGAKSLPEKIRKEIDHLKTALASHRSDSKRWYGKDVEVEVEVTP
;
A
#
# COMPACT_ATOMS: atom_id res chain seq x y z
N MET A 1 -3.31 -11.85 -11.00
CA MET A 1 -3.09 -11.07 -9.75
C MET A 1 -4.34 -10.27 -9.45
N ARG A 2 -4.80 -10.31 -8.22
CA ARG A 2 -5.95 -9.53 -7.78
C ARG A 2 -5.60 -8.04 -7.78
N THR A 3 -6.48 -7.20 -8.30
CA THR A 3 -6.33 -5.75 -8.27
C THR A 3 -7.41 -5.13 -7.40
N ILE A 4 -7.00 -4.28 -6.47
CA ILE A 4 -7.89 -3.57 -5.56
C ILE A 4 -7.83 -2.09 -5.93
N ASP A 5 -8.97 -1.53 -6.33
CA ASP A 5 -9.04 -0.15 -6.78
C ASP A 5 -9.40 0.78 -5.63
N LEU A 6 -8.65 1.88 -5.50
CA LEU A 6 -8.92 2.95 -4.56
C LEU A 6 -9.17 4.24 -5.36
N ASP A 7 -10.29 4.90 -5.10
CA ASP A 7 -10.59 6.19 -5.72
C ASP A 7 -9.99 7.31 -4.88
N ALA A 8 -8.94 7.94 -5.39
CA ALA A 8 -8.23 9.02 -4.71
C ALA A 8 -8.75 10.41 -5.05
N SER A 9 -9.79 10.52 -5.86
CA SER A 9 -10.26 11.81 -6.37
C SER A 9 -10.72 12.79 -5.28
N GLN A 10 -11.10 12.28 -4.10
CA GLN A 10 -11.58 13.08 -2.98
C GLN A 10 -10.58 13.17 -1.83
N TRP A 11 -9.38 12.63 -1.98
CA TRP A 11 -8.37 12.69 -0.91
C TRP A 11 -7.84 14.11 -0.75
N ARG A 12 -7.80 14.60 0.49
CA ARG A 12 -7.36 15.94 0.84
C ARG A 12 -6.09 15.95 1.69
N ASN A 13 -5.87 14.88 2.46
CA ASN A 13 -4.73 14.78 3.37
C ASN A 13 -4.22 13.34 3.41
N VAL A 14 -3.08 13.14 4.06
CA VAL A 14 -2.43 11.82 4.12
C VAL A 14 -3.32 10.79 4.85
N SER A 15 -4.11 11.20 5.84
CA SER A 15 -4.98 10.26 6.53
C SER A 15 -6.04 9.65 5.62
N ASP A 16 -6.46 10.36 4.57
CA ASP A 16 -7.43 9.83 3.59
C ASP A 16 -6.87 8.60 2.86
N LEU A 17 -5.56 8.60 2.58
CA LEU A 17 -4.90 7.43 2.00
C LEU A 17 -5.03 6.21 2.93
N TYR A 18 -4.71 6.38 4.21
CA TYR A 18 -4.77 5.28 5.18
C TYR A 18 -6.21 4.82 5.44
N GLU A 19 -7.15 5.75 5.53
CA GLU A 19 -8.58 5.42 5.68
C GLU A 19 -9.13 4.63 4.49
N SER A 20 -8.51 4.75 3.33
CA SER A 20 -8.89 3.99 2.14
C SER A 20 -8.15 2.65 2.03
N ILE A 21 -6.84 2.65 2.25
CA ILE A 21 -6.04 1.44 2.03
C ILE A 21 -6.22 0.39 3.13
N LEU A 22 -6.34 0.80 4.39
CA LEU A 22 -6.45 -0.15 5.50
C LEU A 22 -7.69 -1.04 5.40
N PRO A 23 -8.90 -0.51 5.16
CA PRO A 23 -10.06 -1.37 4.95
C PRO A 23 -9.92 -2.24 3.69
N ALA A 24 -9.30 -1.71 2.64
CA ALA A 24 -9.16 -2.41 1.36
C ALA A 24 -8.30 -3.68 1.48
N ILE A 25 -7.29 -3.67 2.33
CA ILE A 25 -6.45 -4.85 2.59
C ILE A 25 -6.98 -5.71 3.74
N GLY A 26 -8.08 -5.30 4.35
CA GLY A 26 -8.65 -6.02 5.48
C GLY A 26 -7.78 -5.95 6.73
N ALA A 27 -7.17 -4.78 6.98
CA ALA A 27 -6.33 -4.57 8.15
C ALA A 27 -7.16 -4.59 9.43
N PRO A 28 -6.60 -5.10 10.55
CA PRO A 28 -7.29 -5.03 11.83
C PRO A 28 -7.40 -3.58 12.32
N GLU A 29 -8.38 -3.32 13.20
CA GLU A 29 -8.64 -1.97 13.71
C GLU A 29 -7.43 -1.34 14.41
N TRP A 30 -6.59 -2.16 15.05
CA TRP A 30 -5.40 -1.69 15.75
C TRP A 30 -4.19 -1.43 14.84
N HIS A 31 -4.35 -1.66 13.51
CA HIS A 31 -3.26 -1.44 12.55
C HIS A 31 -2.85 0.04 12.54
N GLY A 32 -1.55 0.30 12.62
CA GLY A 32 -1.02 1.66 12.56
C GLY A 32 -1.19 2.28 11.16
N ASP A 33 -1.31 3.59 11.13
CA ASP A 33 -1.45 4.38 9.90
C ASP A 33 -0.12 5.07 9.53
N SER A 34 0.85 4.24 9.17
CA SER A 34 2.18 4.69 8.75
C SER A 34 2.72 3.77 7.65
N ILE A 35 3.73 4.25 6.94
CA ILE A 35 4.42 3.45 5.93
C ILE A 35 5.02 2.19 6.59
N ASN A 36 5.70 2.34 7.73
CA ASN A 36 6.30 1.20 8.41
C ASN A 36 5.27 0.15 8.80
N ALA A 37 4.11 0.58 9.32
CA ALA A 37 3.04 -0.34 9.68
C ALA A 37 2.50 -1.07 8.44
N LEU A 38 2.32 -0.38 7.32
CA LEU A 38 1.89 -0.99 6.06
C LEU A 38 2.90 -2.03 5.57
N ILE A 39 4.19 -1.69 5.57
CA ILE A 39 5.24 -2.61 5.14
C ILE A 39 5.24 -3.86 6.02
N ASP A 40 5.17 -3.69 7.35
CA ASP A 40 5.16 -4.81 8.28
C ASP A 40 4.00 -5.77 8.01
N SER A 41 2.81 -5.25 7.73
CA SER A 41 1.63 -6.08 7.49
C SER A 41 1.55 -6.62 6.08
N MET A 42 1.97 -5.86 5.08
CA MET A 42 1.83 -6.24 3.67
C MET A 42 2.94 -7.20 3.22
N ILE A 43 4.16 -7.01 3.69
CA ILE A 43 5.34 -7.79 3.30
C ILE A 43 5.69 -8.86 4.34
N TRP A 44 5.74 -8.50 5.62
CA TRP A 44 6.29 -9.37 6.66
C TRP A 44 5.25 -10.04 7.56
N GLY A 45 4.04 -9.48 7.65
CA GLY A 45 3.10 -9.82 8.71
C GLY A 45 2.12 -10.95 8.42
N GLY A 46 1.15 -10.77 7.56
CA GLY A 46 0.08 -11.74 7.37
C GLY A 46 -1.13 -11.52 8.30
N ILE A 47 -1.22 -10.32 8.90
CA ILE A 47 -2.35 -9.96 9.78
C ILE A 47 -3.55 -9.43 9.02
N ASN A 48 -3.38 -9.05 7.75
CA ASN A 48 -4.44 -8.53 6.91
C ASN A 48 -5.28 -9.67 6.32
N GLN A 49 -6.55 -9.42 6.03
CA GLN A 49 -7.42 -10.42 5.41
C GLN A 49 -7.04 -10.72 3.96
N ILE A 50 -6.49 -9.72 3.27
CA ILE A 50 -6.04 -9.89 1.89
C ILE A 50 -4.58 -10.33 1.90
N HIS A 51 -4.30 -11.43 1.21
CA HIS A 51 -2.95 -12.01 1.13
C HIS A 51 -2.37 -11.83 -0.28
N PRO A 52 -1.04 -11.66 -0.40
CA PRO A 52 -0.39 -11.63 -1.72
C PRO A 52 -0.67 -12.90 -2.53
N PRO A 53 -0.68 -12.81 -3.88
CA PRO A 53 -0.34 -11.63 -4.69
C PRO A 53 -1.52 -10.67 -4.88
N TYR A 54 -1.25 -9.36 -4.82
CA TYR A 54 -2.26 -8.37 -5.16
C TYR A 54 -1.62 -7.04 -5.57
N ARG A 55 -2.41 -6.21 -6.24
CA ARG A 55 -2.04 -4.85 -6.63
C ARG A 55 -3.07 -3.88 -6.08
N ILE A 56 -2.59 -2.81 -5.47
CA ILE A 56 -3.42 -1.66 -5.11
C ILE A 56 -3.32 -0.65 -6.25
N ARG A 57 -4.46 -0.34 -6.88
CA ARG A 57 -4.49 0.65 -7.95
C ARG A 57 -5.16 1.92 -7.44
N ILE A 58 -4.38 2.98 -7.32
CA ILE A 58 -4.85 4.30 -6.86
C ILE A 58 -5.28 5.09 -8.08
N MET A 59 -6.57 5.34 -8.21
CA MET A 59 -7.18 5.98 -9.36
C MET A 59 -7.59 7.41 -9.03
N GLY A 60 -7.68 8.26 -10.08
CA GLY A 60 -8.08 9.65 -9.89
C GLY A 60 -7.01 10.50 -9.23
N ALA A 61 -5.74 10.19 -9.48
CA ALA A 61 -4.61 10.82 -8.80
C ALA A 61 -4.16 12.14 -9.44
N LYS A 62 -4.85 12.60 -10.50
CA LYS A 62 -4.44 13.76 -11.28
C LYS A 62 -4.25 15.03 -10.45
N SER A 63 -5.11 15.25 -9.47
CA SER A 63 -5.13 16.47 -8.66
C SER A 63 -4.74 16.24 -7.20
N LEU A 64 -4.02 15.17 -6.90
CA LEU A 64 -3.63 14.89 -5.52
C LEU A 64 -2.69 15.97 -4.96
N PRO A 65 -2.90 16.37 -3.70
CA PRO A 65 -1.95 17.23 -3.00
C PRO A 65 -0.55 16.62 -2.96
N GLU A 66 0.46 17.45 -2.98
CA GLU A 66 1.85 17.00 -3.01
C GLU A 66 2.22 16.09 -1.84
N LYS A 67 1.70 16.37 -0.64
CA LYS A 67 1.96 15.54 0.53
C LYS A 67 1.49 14.10 0.34
N ILE A 68 0.33 13.92 -0.29
CA ILE A 68 -0.20 12.59 -0.57
C ILE A 68 0.65 11.90 -1.65
N ARG A 69 1.04 12.61 -2.68
CA ARG A 69 1.93 12.07 -3.74
C ARG A 69 3.24 11.57 -3.15
N LYS A 70 3.84 12.35 -2.25
CA LYS A 70 5.09 11.97 -1.58
C LYS A 70 4.91 10.73 -0.72
N GLU A 71 3.78 10.63 -0.02
CA GLU A 71 3.49 9.47 0.80
C GLU A 71 3.31 8.22 -0.07
N ILE A 72 2.62 8.33 -1.19
CA ILE A 72 2.46 7.22 -2.14
C ILE A 72 3.80 6.80 -2.71
N ASP A 73 4.65 7.75 -3.11
CA ASP A 73 5.98 7.45 -3.64
C ASP A 73 6.83 6.75 -2.59
N HIS A 74 6.77 7.20 -1.34
CA HIS A 74 7.45 6.55 -0.22
C HIS A 74 6.96 5.10 -0.04
N LEU A 75 5.65 4.89 -0.08
CA LEU A 75 5.06 3.56 0.02
C LEU A 75 5.55 2.65 -1.11
N LYS A 76 5.51 3.13 -2.35
CA LYS A 76 5.98 2.35 -3.51
C LYS A 76 7.45 1.96 -3.38
N THR A 77 8.29 2.91 -3.00
CA THR A 77 9.73 2.68 -2.82
C THR A 77 9.99 1.67 -1.69
N ALA A 78 9.30 1.84 -0.56
CA ALA A 78 9.45 0.94 0.58
C ALA A 78 8.96 -0.48 0.25
N LEU A 79 7.84 -0.62 -0.44
CA LEU A 79 7.34 -1.92 -0.87
C LEU A 79 8.35 -2.64 -1.78
N ALA A 80 8.89 -1.93 -2.77
CA ALA A 80 9.87 -2.50 -3.69
C ALA A 80 11.14 -2.95 -2.95
N SER A 81 11.62 -2.13 -2.02
CA SER A 81 12.81 -2.41 -1.23
C SER A 81 12.63 -3.65 -0.35
N HIS A 82 11.54 -3.71 0.41
CA HIS A 82 11.27 -4.83 1.31
C HIS A 82 10.91 -6.10 0.56
N ARG A 83 10.25 -5.99 -0.58
CA ARG A 83 10.00 -7.13 -1.45
C ARG A 83 11.32 -7.74 -1.94
N SER A 84 12.26 -6.89 -2.35
CA SER A 84 13.61 -7.30 -2.74
C SER A 84 14.36 -7.98 -1.59
N ASP A 85 14.27 -7.43 -0.38
CA ASP A 85 14.90 -8.00 0.82
C ASP A 85 14.32 -9.38 1.16
N SER A 86 13.00 -9.53 1.08
CA SER A 86 12.34 -10.81 1.34
C SER A 86 12.83 -11.88 0.37
N LYS A 87 12.93 -11.54 -0.91
CA LYS A 87 13.43 -12.45 -1.94
C LYS A 87 14.88 -12.80 -1.71
N ARG A 88 15.71 -11.81 -1.38
CA ARG A 88 17.15 -11.97 -1.17
C ARG A 88 17.48 -12.81 0.05
N TRP A 89 16.82 -12.54 1.19
CA TRP A 89 17.15 -13.16 2.46
C TRP A 89 16.41 -14.46 2.73
N TYR A 90 15.19 -14.60 2.21
CA TYR A 90 14.32 -15.74 2.49
C TYR A 90 13.88 -16.49 1.24
N GLY A 91 14.30 -16.06 0.06
CA GLY A 91 13.91 -16.68 -1.21
C GLY A 91 12.42 -16.53 -1.52
N LYS A 92 11.73 -15.60 -0.85
CA LYS A 92 10.28 -15.44 -0.96
C LYS A 92 9.94 -14.11 -1.59
N ASP A 93 9.35 -14.15 -2.80
CA ASP A 93 8.82 -12.95 -3.45
C ASP A 93 7.39 -12.69 -3.00
N VAL A 94 7.20 -11.61 -2.24
CA VAL A 94 5.89 -11.18 -1.77
C VAL A 94 5.33 -10.20 -2.79
N GLU A 95 4.48 -10.70 -3.69
CA GLU A 95 3.97 -9.90 -4.82
C GLU A 95 2.89 -8.92 -4.37
N VAL A 96 3.33 -7.77 -3.89
CA VAL A 96 2.48 -6.63 -3.55
C VAL A 96 2.95 -5.43 -4.35
N GLU A 97 2.05 -4.82 -5.11
CA GLU A 97 2.35 -3.68 -5.95
C GLU A 97 1.38 -2.54 -5.70
N VAL A 98 1.84 -1.31 -5.91
CA VAL A 98 1.00 -0.11 -5.92
C VAL A 98 1.16 0.58 -7.26
N GLU A 99 0.03 0.77 -7.94
CA GLU A 99 -0.04 1.45 -9.22
C GLU A 99 -0.85 2.74 -9.06
N VAL A 100 -0.41 3.81 -9.71
CA VAL A 100 -1.10 5.10 -9.66
C VAL A 100 -1.55 5.48 -11.07
N THR A 101 -2.84 5.82 -11.21
CA THR A 101 -3.39 6.29 -12.49
C THR A 101 -4.01 7.67 -12.33
N PRO A 102 -3.99 8.50 -13.39
CA PRO A 102 -4.57 9.85 -13.36
C PRO A 102 -6.04 9.89 -12.99
#